data_a06446f8235007f2ed8226adf0a70d85
#
_entry.id   a06446f8235007f2ed8226adf0a70d85
#
_cell.length_a   1.000
_cell.length_b   1.000
_cell.length_c   1.000
_cell.angle_alpha   90.00
_cell.angle_beta   90.00
_cell.angle_gamma   90.00
#
_symmetry.space_group_name_H-M   'P 1'
#
loop_
_entity.id
_entity.type
_entity.pdbx_description
1 polymer ?
#
loop_
_entity_poly.entity_id
_entity_poly.type
_entity_poly.pdbx_seq_one_letter_code
_entity_poly.pdbx_strand_id
1 'polypeptide(L)'
;MTQTYLTLNNGLKMPQFGLGVFLVPDGKETIDACLNAFKLGYRHIDTAHAYQNERGVGEAIKQSGLKRDEVWITTKLWPSEYGEGTTLQAIDKMLERLQTDYIDLLLLHQQVGDYLGAWKDMEKAVKFGKVKSIGISNFKENLEDLLSHTTIKPAAIQVECHPYYPQHELKMRMAEFGTVLESWYPLGHGDTKLLNEPILKKLADKYHKTPAQIILRWHIEEGNSVFPKSTNQAHIQENFDIFDFALTDEDMQQIAKLDCGKRYYTADLEEQKRFLSWKPAD
;
A
#
# COMPACT_ATOMS: atom_id res chain seq x y z
N MET A 1 -6.66 -7.48 -20.20
CA MET A 1 -6.97 -7.14 -18.78
C MET A 1 -6.64 -5.67 -18.59
N THR A 2 -7.54 -4.88 -18.01
CA THR A 2 -7.33 -3.43 -17.88
C THR A 2 -7.27 -3.10 -16.40
N GLN A 3 -6.11 -2.64 -15.94
CA GLN A 3 -5.93 -2.14 -14.59
C GLN A 3 -6.88 -0.97 -14.31
N THR A 4 -7.50 -0.94 -13.13
CA THR A 4 -8.36 0.13 -12.66
C THR A 4 -7.54 1.21 -11.92
N TYR A 5 -8.13 2.41 -11.78
CA TYR A 5 -7.49 3.55 -11.13
C TYR A 5 -8.41 4.18 -10.11
N LEU A 6 -7.85 4.59 -8.98
CA LEU A 6 -8.52 5.42 -7.99
C LEU A 6 -8.16 6.90 -8.21
N THR A 7 -9.11 7.79 -7.98
CA THR A 7 -8.83 9.23 -7.98
C THR A 7 -8.57 9.67 -6.56
N LEU A 8 -7.37 10.17 -6.30
CA LEU A 8 -6.98 10.70 -5.00
C LEU A 8 -7.61 12.09 -4.78
N ASN A 9 -7.62 12.56 -3.53
CA ASN A 9 -8.18 13.86 -3.15
C ASN A 9 -7.48 15.07 -3.79
N ASN A 10 -6.28 14.90 -4.35
CA ASN A 10 -5.57 15.91 -5.15
C ASN A 10 -5.79 15.76 -6.66
N GLY A 11 -6.69 14.87 -7.10
CA GLY A 11 -7.07 14.65 -8.49
C GLY A 11 -6.19 13.70 -9.29
N LEU A 12 -5.09 13.20 -8.71
CA LEU A 12 -4.22 12.24 -9.39
C LEU A 12 -4.87 10.86 -9.51
N LYS A 13 -4.52 10.14 -10.57
CA LYS A 13 -5.00 8.78 -10.84
C LYS A 13 -3.95 7.78 -10.37
N MET A 14 -4.24 7.05 -9.31
CA MET A 14 -3.40 5.99 -8.75
C MET A 14 -3.85 4.63 -9.26
N PRO A 15 -2.95 3.77 -9.80
CA PRO A 15 -3.32 2.40 -10.13
C PRO A 15 -3.81 1.67 -8.88
N GLN A 16 -4.99 1.05 -8.98
CA GLN A 16 -5.66 0.43 -7.82
C GLN A 16 -5.02 -0.89 -7.39
N PHE A 17 -4.29 -1.53 -8.29
CA PHE A 17 -3.63 -2.81 -8.03
C PHE A 17 -2.12 -2.69 -8.23
N GLY A 18 -1.33 -3.18 -7.29
CA GLY A 18 0.13 -3.11 -7.34
C GLY A 18 0.81 -4.35 -6.81
N LEU A 19 2.15 -4.35 -6.87
CA LEU A 19 3.00 -5.34 -6.25
C LEU A 19 3.57 -4.78 -4.94
N GLY A 20 3.35 -5.47 -3.82
CA GLY A 20 4.06 -5.23 -2.58
C GLY A 20 5.40 -5.96 -2.54
N VAL A 21 6.44 -5.30 -2.05
CA VAL A 21 7.79 -5.90 -1.93
C VAL A 21 8.27 -6.05 -0.49
N PHE A 22 7.38 -6.03 0.48
CA PHE A 22 7.72 -6.31 1.88
C PHE A 22 8.36 -7.70 2.02
N LEU A 23 9.48 -7.80 2.77
CA LEU A 23 10.27 -9.04 2.93
C LEU A 23 10.84 -9.61 1.62
N VAL A 24 10.97 -8.81 0.59
CA VAL A 24 11.74 -9.18 -0.61
C VAL A 24 13.14 -8.59 -0.44
N PRO A 25 14.21 -9.42 -0.46
CA PRO A 25 15.58 -8.94 -0.37
C PRO A 25 15.92 -7.95 -1.49
N ASP A 26 16.72 -6.93 -1.19
CA ASP A 26 17.19 -5.99 -2.20
C ASP A 26 18.05 -6.68 -3.27
N GLY A 27 18.26 -5.98 -4.37
CA GLY A 27 19.03 -6.47 -5.52
C GLY A 27 18.20 -7.40 -6.40
N LYS A 28 18.77 -8.54 -6.79
CA LYS A 28 18.22 -9.40 -7.86
C LYS A 28 16.76 -9.83 -7.61
N GLU A 29 16.40 -10.20 -6.40
CA GLU A 29 15.05 -10.69 -6.11
C GLU A 29 13.99 -9.60 -6.25
N THR A 30 14.27 -8.40 -5.75
CA THR A 30 13.36 -7.23 -5.91
C THR A 30 13.28 -6.81 -7.37
N ILE A 31 14.43 -6.76 -8.07
CA ILE A 31 14.47 -6.40 -9.49
C ILE A 31 13.64 -7.38 -10.32
N ASP A 32 13.87 -8.69 -10.16
CA ASP A 32 13.16 -9.71 -10.92
C ASP A 32 11.64 -9.71 -10.64
N ALA A 33 11.23 -9.55 -9.38
CA ALA A 33 9.82 -9.48 -8.99
C ALA A 33 9.13 -8.28 -9.66
N CYS A 34 9.74 -7.09 -9.60
CA CYS A 34 9.22 -5.88 -10.22
C CYS A 34 9.17 -6.00 -11.75
N LEU A 35 10.24 -6.51 -12.39
CA LEU A 35 10.27 -6.70 -13.85
C LEU A 35 9.20 -7.69 -14.32
N ASN A 36 8.99 -8.79 -13.59
CA ASN A 36 7.91 -9.74 -13.88
C ASN A 36 6.54 -9.07 -13.77
N ALA A 37 6.31 -8.26 -12.74
CA ALA A 37 5.08 -7.51 -12.57
C ALA A 37 4.86 -6.51 -13.72
N PHE A 38 5.86 -5.73 -14.10
CA PHE A 38 5.77 -4.77 -15.21
C PHE A 38 5.44 -5.43 -16.54
N LYS A 39 6.04 -6.59 -16.85
CA LYS A 39 5.73 -7.37 -18.07
C LYS A 39 4.27 -7.82 -18.12
N LEU A 40 3.65 -8.08 -16.97
CA LEU A 40 2.25 -8.48 -16.86
C LEU A 40 1.27 -7.30 -16.88
N GLY A 41 1.77 -6.06 -16.81
CA GLY A 41 0.94 -4.86 -16.85
C GLY A 41 0.75 -4.16 -15.51
N TYR A 42 1.39 -4.60 -14.43
CA TYR A 42 1.43 -3.82 -13.19
C TYR A 42 2.06 -2.45 -13.44
N ARG A 43 1.53 -1.43 -12.78
CA ARG A 43 2.02 -0.06 -12.86
C ARG A 43 2.13 0.61 -11.50
N HIS A 44 2.08 -0.16 -10.41
CA HIS A 44 2.19 0.31 -9.04
C HIS A 44 3.07 -0.62 -8.23
N ILE A 45 4.11 -0.07 -7.58
CA ILE A 45 4.98 -0.79 -6.64
C ILE A 45 4.84 -0.13 -5.27
N ASP A 46 4.56 -0.94 -4.24
CA ASP A 46 4.55 -0.54 -2.84
C ASP A 46 5.81 -1.04 -2.14
N THR A 47 6.65 -0.11 -1.72
CA THR A 47 7.87 -0.33 -0.94
C THR A 47 7.89 0.52 0.33
N ALA A 48 9.01 0.54 1.05
CA ALA A 48 9.28 1.42 2.19
C ALA A 48 10.78 1.47 2.46
N HIS A 49 11.27 2.54 3.09
CA HIS A 49 12.65 2.56 3.57
C HIS A 49 12.94 1.39 4.53
N ALA A 50 11.98 1.09 5.41
CA ALA A 50 12.08 -0.05 6.34
C ALA A 50 12.24 -1.41 5.66
N TYR A 51 11.87 -1.56 4.37
CA TYR A 51 12.05 -2.80 3.64
C TYR A 51 13.47 -2.96 3.07
N GLN A 52 14.25 -1.86 3.06
CA GLN A 52 15.64 -1.82 2.60
C GLN A 52 15.83 -2.30 1.15
N ASN A 53 14.81 -2.11 0.29
CA ASN A 53 14.83 -2.58 -1.10
C ASN A 53 14.42 -1.51 -2.13
N GLU A 54 14.44 -0.23 -1.73
CA GLU A 54 14.14 0.88 -2.64
C GLU A 54 15.11 0.95 -3.82
N ARG A 55 16.38 0.58 -3.63
CA ARG A 55 17.39 0.54 -4.71
C ARG A 55 17.02 -0.48 -5.79
N GLY A 56 16.59 -1.65 -5.39
CA GLY A 56 16.11 -2.69 -6.31
C GLY A 56 14.85 -2.28 -7.07
N VAL A 57 13.95 -1.54 -6.43
CA VAL A 57 12.75 -0.98 -7.10
C VAL A 57 13.17 0.05 -8.15
N GLY A 58 14.03 1.01 -7.81
CA GLY A 58 14.55 2.02 -8.75
C GLY A 58 15.25 1.39 -9.95
N GLU A 59 16.12 0.42 -9.70
CA GLU A 59 16.83 -0.31 -10.75
C GLU A 59 15.89 -1.11 -11.66
N ALA A 60 14.85 -1.74 -11.09
CA ALA A 60 13.84 -2.45 -11.87
C ALA A 60 13.08 -1.51 -12.82
N ILE A 61 12.70 -0.31 -12.37
CA ILE A 61 12.03 0.67 -13.22
C ILE A 61 12.95 1.06 -14.38
N LYS A 62 14.21 1.36 -14.10
CA LYS A 62 15.21 1.69 -15.12
C LYS A 62 15.40 0.57 -16.14
N GLN A 63 15.47 -0.69 -15.70
CA GLN A 63 15.64 -1.84 -16.58
C GLN A 63 14.37 -2.22 -17.34
N SER A 64 13.19 -1.81 -16.88
CA SER A 64 11.90 -2.17 -17.49
C SER A 64 11.69 -1.55 -18.87
N GLY A 65 12.37 -0.43 -19.18
CA GLY A 65 12.13 0.38 -20.36
C GLY A 65 10.87 1.24 -20.31
N LEU A 66 10.10 1.19 -19.21
CA LEU A 66 8.95 2.06 -18.97
C LEU A 66 9.44 3.48 -18.67
N LYS A 67 8.63 4.47 -19.07
CA LYS A 67 8.87 5.84 -18.62
C LYS A 67 8.52 5.96 -17.14
N ARG A 68 9.20 6.88 -16.43
CA ARG A 68 8.96 7.08 -14.99
C ARG A 68 7.51 7.44 -14.67
N ASP A 69 6.83 8.17 -15.53
CA ASP A 69 5.43 8.57 -15.38
C ASP A 69 4.42 7.45 -15.71
N GLU A 70 4.88 6.33 -16.26
CA GLU A 70 4.06 5.13 -16.43
C GLU A 70 4.03 4.23 -15.18
N VAL A 71 4.86 4.53 -14.17
CA VAL A 71 4.97 3.73 -12.94
C VAL A 71 4.66 4.59 -11.73
N TRP A 72 3.73 4.11 -10.90
CA TRP A 72 3.42 4.69 -9.60
C TRP A 72 4.27 4.03 -8.51
N ILE A 73 4.95 4.83 -7.70
CA ILE A 73 5.74 4.38 -6.55
C ILE A 73 5.06 4.87 -5.27
N THR A 74 4.66 3.94 -4.40
CA THR A 74 4.37 4.21 -3.00
C THR A 74 5.56 3.78 -2.17
N THR A 75 6.08 4.67 -1.32
CA THR A 75 7.08 4.34 -0.31
C THR A 75 6.77 5.03 1.02
N LYS A 76 7.52 4.71 2.09
CA LYS A 76 7.15 5.09 3.45
C LYS A 76 8.38 5.52 4.25
N LEU A 77 8.26 6.65 4.95
CA LEU A 77 9.21 7.12 5.95
C LEU A 77 9.11 6.29 7.22
N TRP A 78 10.23 5.94 7.81
CA TRP A 78 10.26 5.27 9.11
C TRP A 78 10.28 6.29 10.27
N PRO A 79 9.74 5.98 11.48
CA PRO A 79 9.69 6.93 12.60
C PRO A 79 11.02 7.58 13.01
N SER A 80 12.14 6.92 12.83
CA SER A 80 13.47 7.52 13.10
C SER A 80 13.87 8.64 12.13
N GLU A 81 13.10 8.84 11.07
CA GLU A 81 13.30 9.90 10.05
C GLU A 81 12.29 11.04 10.20
N TYR A 82 11.40 10.96 11.21
CA TYR A 82 10.39 11.98 11.45
C TYR A 82 10.97 13.20 12.15
N GLY A 83 10.50 14.37 11.75
CA GLY A 83 10.83 15.65 12.37
C GLY A 83 10.95 16.78 11.37
N GLU A 84 10.61 17.99 11.80
CA GLU A 84 10.74 19.20 10.97
C GLU A 84 12.23 19.46 10.64
N GLY A 85 12.57 19.58 9.36
CA GLY A 85 13.91 19.70 8.82
C GLY A 85 14.62 18.35 8.60
N THR A 86 14.33 17.34 9.39
CA THR A 86 14.95 16.00 9.26
C THR A 86 14.31 15.20 8.12
N THR A 87 12.99 15.25 8.03
CA THR A 87 12.22 14.47 7.04
C THR A 87 12.52 14.88 5.61
N LEU A 88 12.79 16.17 5.33
CA LEU A 88 13.21 16.60 3.98
C LEU A 88 14.51 15.94 3.54
N GLN A 89 15.48 15.78 4.45
CA GLN A 89 16.74 15.10 4.14
C GLN A 89 16.53 13.60 3.89
N ALA A 90 15.62 12.98 4.67
CA ALA A 90 15.26 11.58 4.45
C ALA A 90 14.59 11.38 3.08
N ILE A 91 13.70 12.29 2.66
CA ILE A 91 13.07 12.26 1.32
C ILE A 91 14.14 12.35 0.22
N ASP A 92 15.17 13.20 0.35
CA ASP A 92 16.23 13.30 -0.64
C ASP A 92 16.99 11.96 -0.77
N LYS A 93 17.32 11.33 0.33
CA LYS A 93 17.94 9.99 0.31
C LYS A 93 17.03 8.91 -0.29
N MET A 94 15.72 8.96 -0.05
CA MET A 94 14.76 8.04 -0.67
C MET A 94 14.74 8.22 -2.20
N LEU A 95 14.78 9.45 -2.70
CA LEU A 95 14.88 9.75 -4.13
C LEU A 95 16.18 9.21 -4.74
N GLU A 96 17.30 9.32 -4.02
CA GLU A 96 18.59 8.73 -4.44
C GLU A 96 18.52 7.21 -4.51
N ARG A 97 17.95 6.53 -3.50
CA ARG A 97 17.77 5.06 -3.51
C ARG A 97 16.85 4.60 -4.63
N LEU A 98 15.73 5.30 -4.83
CA LEU A 98 14.75 5.02 -5.89
C LEU A 98 15.22 5.46 -7.29
N GLN A 99 16.35 6.18 -7.39
CA GLN A 99 16.91 6.70 -8.64
C GLN A 99 15.89 7.51 -9.46
N THR A 100 15.15 8.41 -8.80
CA THR A 100 14.06 9.19 -9.39
C THR A 100 14.01 10.61 -8.84
N ASP A 101 13.42 11.53 -9.59
CA ASP A 101 13.28 12.92 -9.17
C ASP A 101 12.03 13.17 -8.32
N TYR A 102 11.09 12.21 -8.28
CA TYR A 102 9.87 12.32 -7.49
C TYR A 102 9.31 10.97 -7.02
N ILE A 103 8.57 11.00 -5.92
CA ILE A 103 7.76 9.91 -5.37
C ILE A 103 6.28 10.22 -5.67
N ASP A 104 5.51 9.23 -6.14
CA ASP A 104 4.08 9.44 -6.43
C ASP A 104 3.24 9.51 -5.15
N LEU A 105 3.50 8.62 -4.18
CA LEU A 105 2.85 8.62 -2.88
C LEU A 105 3.86 8.30 -1.77
N LEU A 106 4.00 9.23 -0.82
CA LEU A 106 4.84 9.07 0.36
C LEU A 106 3.96 8.93 1.60
N LEU A 107 4.19 7.88 2.39
CA LEU A 107 3.44 7.63 3.61
C LEU A 107 4.30 7.83 4.87
N LEU A 108 3.72 8.35 5.94
CA LEU A 108 4.21 8.08 7.29
C LEU A 108 3.92 6.61 7.63
N HIS A 109 4.95 5.82 7.94
CA HIS A 109 4.83 4.36 8.09
C HIS A 109 4.12 3.95 9.39
N GLN A 110 4.30 4.74 10.46
CA GLN A 110 3.76 4.47 11.80
C GLN A 110 3.33 5.77 12.49
N GLN A 111 2.43 5.66 13.46
CA GLN A 111 1.83 6.78 14.18
C GLN A 111 2.63 7.27 15.41
N VAL A 112 3.92 6.96 15.50
CA VAL A 112 4.79 7.33 16.64
C VAL A 112 5.93 8.25 16.20
N GLY A 113 6.53 8.97 17.14
CA GLY A 113 7.59 9.95 16.86
C GLY A 113 7.01 11.33 16.51
N ASP A 114 7.83 12.21 15.94
CA ASP A 114 7.41 13.55 15.51
C ASP A 114 6.73 13.52 14.14
N TYR A 115 5.60 12.81 14.05
CA TYR A 115 4.83 12.69 12.83
C TYR A 115 4.23 14.01 12.34
N LEU A 116 3.95 14.97 13.24
CA LEU A 116 3.46 16.30 12.85
C LEU A 116 4.57 17.14 12.22
N GLY A 117 5.80 17.10 12.77
CA GLY A 117 6.97 17.72 12.14
C GLY A 117 7.30 17.07 10.79
N ALA A 118 7.22 15.75 10.69
CA ALA A 118 7.39 15.02 9.44
C ALA A 118 6.32 15.42 8.41
N TRP A 119 5.05 15.52 8.81
CA TRP A 119 3.98 15.93 7.90
C TRP A 119 4.20 17.31 7.30
N LYS A 120 4.62 18.30 8.10
CA LYS A 120 4.98 19.64 7.60
C LYS A 120 6.06 19.58 6.53
N ASP A 121 7.07 18.76 6.71
CA ASP A 121 8.14 18.56 5.71
C ASP A 121 7.63 17.83 4.46
N MET A 122 6.73 16.85 4.61
CA MET A 122 6.07 16.22 3.47
C MET A 122 5.23 17.22 2.67
N GLU A 123 4.50 18.12 3.33
CA GLU A 123 3.79 19.23 2.66
C GLU A 123 4.74 20.17 1.90
N LYS A 124 5.94 20.44 2.46
CA LYS A 124 7.00 21.20 1.76
C LYS A 124 7.53 20.41 0.55
N ALA A 125 7.74 19.10 0.70
CA ALA A 125 8.20 18.24 -0.39
C ALA A 125 7.20 18.19 -1.56
N VAL A 126 5.89 18.24 -1.28
CA VAL A 126 4.85 18.40 -2.31
C VAL A 126 5.02 19.72 -3.06
N LYS A 127 5.22 20.83 -2.34
CA LYS A 127 5.43 22.15 -2.95
C LYS A 127 6.69 22.21 -3.82
N PHE A 128 7.72 21.46 -3.44
CA PHE A 128 8.98 21.37 -4.20
C PHE A 128 8.92 20.36 -5.37
N GLY A 129 7.80 19.66 -5.55
CA GLY A 129 7.64 18.66 -6.60
C GLY A 129 8.38 17.35 -6.37
N LYS A 130 8.99 17.15 -5.18
CA LYS A 130 9.68 15.91 -4.80
C LYS A 130 8.72 14.77 -4.49
N VAL A 131 7.50 15.09 -4.07
CA VAL A 131 6.43 14.15 -3.74
C VAL A 131 5.14 14.66 -4.38
N LYS A 132 4.37 13.77 -5.03
CA LYS A 132 3.10 14.14 -5.67
C LYS A 132 1.90 14.05 -4.72
N SER A 133 1.88 13.03 -3.85
CA SER A 133 0.82 12.79 -2.90
C SER A 133 1.40 12.34 -1.57
N ILE A 134 0.75 12.69 -0.46
CA ILE A 134 1.17 12.30 0.88
C ILE A 134 0.04 11.59 1.62
N GLY A 135 0.40 10.63 2.47
CA GLY A 135 -0.55 9.81 3.20
C GLY A 135 0.05 9.23 4.47
N ILE A 136 -0.68 8.33 5.08
CA ILE A 136 -0.34 7.72 6.36
C ILE A 136 -0.50 6.21 6.32
N SER A 137 0.20 5.51 7.22
CA SER A 137 0.04 4.08 7.41
C SER A 137 -0.03 3.75 8.91
N ASN A 138 -0.90 2.81 9.28
CA ASN A 138 -1.06 2.34 10.66
C ASN A 138 -1.47 3.41 11.70
N PHE A 139 -2.06 4.51 11.24
CA PHE A 139 -2.64 5.50 12.14
C PHE A 139 -4.00 5.04 12.65
N LYS A 140 -4.18 5.09 13.95
CA LYS A 140 -5.40 4.76 14.67
C LYS A 140 -5.60 5.73 15.83
N GLU A 141 -4.84 5.57 16.90
CA GLU A 141 -4.94 6.40 18.11
C GLU A 141 -4.57 7.86 17.83
N ASN A 142 -3.57 8.11 16.99
CA ASN A 142 -3.08 9.46 16.64
C ASN A 142 -3.68 10.00 15.32
N LEU A 143 -4.72 9.35 14.78
CA LEU A 143 -5.34 9.76 13.52
C LEU A 143 -5.99 11.14 13.63
N GLU A 144 -6.82 11.36 14.64
CA GLU A 144 -7.53 12.63 14.83
C GLU A 144 -6.58 13.79 15.16
N ASP A 145 -5.50 13.50 15.90
CA ASP A 145 -4.47 14.51 16.16
C ASP A 145 -3.82 14.95 14.84
N LEU A 146 -3.40 14.04 13.99
CA LEU A 146 -2.84 14.38 12.69
C LEU A 146 -3.85 15.14 11.82
N LEU A 147 -5.08 14.65 11.72
CA LEU A 147 -6.12 15.28 10.90
C LEU A 147 -6.45 16.71 11.34
N SER A 148 -6.39 17.01 12.64
CA SER A 148 -6.66 18.35 13.17
C SER A 148 -5.53 19.37 12.93
N HIS A 149 -4.29 18.90 12.76
CA HIS A 149 -3.09 19.74 12.65
C HIS A 149 -2.53 19.86 11.21
N THR A 150 -3.16 19.21 10.22
CA THR A 150 -2.63 19.18 8.84
C THR A 150 -3.42 20.07 7.89
N THR A 151 -2.71 20.75 6.97
CA THR A 151 -3.30 21.55 5.90
C THR A 151 -3.70 20.65 4.72
N ILE A 152 -2.77 19.85 4.23
CA ILE A 152 -3.04 18.82 3.21
C ILE A 152 -3.56 17.58 3.94
N LYS A 153 -4.76 17.12 3.57
CA LYS A 153 -5.29 15.87 4.14
C LYS A 153 -4.67 14.66 3.47
N PRO A 154 -4.51 13.52 4.19
CA PRO A 154 -3.95 12.32 3.60
C PRO A 154 -4.67 11.92 2.32
N ALA A 155 -3.92 11.68 1.24
CA ALA A 155 -4.47 11.16 -0.01
C ALA A 155 -4.79 9.65 0.10
N ALA A 156 -4.02 8.95 0.93
CA ALA A 156 -4.23 7.54 1.21
C ALA A 156 -3.98 7.21 2.69
N ILE A 157 -4.66 6.17 3.18
CA ILE A 157 -4.37 5.53 4.45
C ILE A 157 -4.12 4.04 4.21
N GLN A 158 -2.91 3.56 4.54
CA GLN A 158 -2.54 2.16 4.35
C GLN A 158 -2.60 1.40 5.67
N VAL A 159 -3.47 0.40 5.74
CA VAL A 159 -3.75 -0.38 6.96
C VAL A 159 -3.96 -1.85 6.63
N GLU A 160 -3.89 -2.70 7.67
CA GLU A 160 -4.36 -4.08 7.57
C GLU A 160 -5.81 -4.10 7.13
N CYS A 161 -6.09 -4.76 6.00
CA CYS A 161 -7.45 -4.90 5.49
C CYS A 161 -7.60 -6.21 4.71
N HIS A 162 -8.60 -6.99 5.04
CA HIS A 162 -8.96 -8.27 4.42
C HIS A 162 -10.38 -8.67 4.86
N PRO A 163 -11.00 -9.73 4.31
CA PRO A 163 -12.39 -10.06 4.61
C PRO A 163 -12.73 -10.28 6.11
N TYR A 164 -11.76 -10.68 6.95
CA TYR A 164 -11.97 -10.78 8.40
C TYR A 164 -11.88 -9.44 9.14
N TYR A 165 -11.33 -8.39 8.49
CA TYR A 165 -11.14 -7.05 9.04
C TYR A 165 -11.21 -5.99 7.93
N PRO A 166 -12.42 -5.66 7.42
CA PRO A 166 -12.61 -4.86 6.20
C PRO A 166 -12.47 -3.34 6.39
N GLN A 167 -12.27 -2.85 7.63
CA GLN A 167 -12.03 -1.43 7.94
C GLN A 167 -13.19 -0.47 7.58
N HIS A 168 -14.44 -0.92 7.65
CA HIS A 168 -15.60 -0.11 7.24
C HIS A 168 -15.69 1.23 7.98
N GLU A 169 -15.49 1.26 9.30
CA GLU A 169 -15.54 2.50 10.10
C GLU A 169 -14.45 3.47 9.70
N LEU A 170 -13.22 2.98 9.50
CA LEU A 170 -12.10 3.81 9.06
C LEU A 170 -12.35 4.37 7.66
N LYS A 171 -12.86 3.56 6.73
CA LYS A 171 -13.22 4.00 5.37
C LYS A 171 -14.26 5.12 5.42
N MET A 172 -15.32 4.97 6.20
CA MET A 172 -16.34 6.01 6.37
C MET A 172 -15.75 7.28 6.97
N ARG A 173 -14.89 7.16 7.98
CA ARG A 173 -14.23 8.31 8.61
C ARG A 173 -13.35 9.08 7.62
N MET A 174 -12.61 8.37 6.78
CA MET A 174 -11.66 8.97 5.85
C MET A 174 -12.31 9.47 4.54
N ALA A 175 -13.52 8.99 4.24
CA ALA A 175 -14.24 9.37 3.01
C ALA A 175 -14.54 10.88 2.92
N GLU A 176 -14.74 11.56 4.05
CA GLU A 176 -14.98 13.01 4.09
C GLU A 176 -13.81 13.85 3.56
N PHE A 177 -12.60 13.28 3.55
CA PHE A 177 -11.39 13.90 3.01
C PHE A 177 -11.05 13.41 1.60
N GLY A 178 -11.84 12.49 1.04
CA GLY A 178 -11.52 11.82 -0.22
C GLY A 178 -10.27 10.94 -0.13
N THR A 179 -9.92 10.48 1.08
CA THR A 179 -8.78 9.59 1.33
C THR A 179 -9.12 8.17 0.89
N VAL A 180 -8.26 7.55 0.09
CA VAL A 180 -8.42 6.15 -0.32
C VAL A 180 -7.76 5.22 0.70
N LEU A 181 -8.34 4.01 0.87
CA LEU A 181 -7.75 2.97 1.68
C LEU A 181 -6.82 2.10 0.83
N GLU A 182 -5.60 1.91 1.30
CA GLU A 182 -4.65 0.93 0.79
C GLU A 182 -4.55 -0.25 1.74
N SER A 183 -4.57 -1.48 1.21
CA SER A 183 -4.56 -2.71 2.00
C SER A 183 -3.18 -3.34 2.04
N TRP A 184 -2.60 -3.50 3.24
CA TRP A 184 -1.55 -4.48 3.46
C TRP A 184 -2.13 -5.76 4.11
N TYR A 185 -1.46 -6.89 3.96
CA TYR A 185 -1.97 -8.25 4.25
C TYR A 185 -3.32 -8.55 3.59
N PRO A 186 -3.51 -8.22 2.30
CA PRO A 186 -4.81 -8.36 1.65
C PRO A 186 -5.34 -9.80 1.67
N LEU A 187 -4.46 -10.78 1.72
CA LEU A 187 -4.77 -12.21 1.79
C LEU A 187 -4.65 -12.78 3.22
N GLY A 188 -4.76 -11.92 4.26
CA GLY A 188 -4.70 -12.35 5.65
C GLY A 188 -3.35 -12.97 6.04
N HIS A 189 -2.23 -12.41 5.57
CA HIS A 189 -0.88 -12.93 5.85
C HIS A 189 -0.69 -14.40 5.46
N GLY A 190 -1.45 -14.89 4.46
CA GLY A 190 -1.41 -16.29 4.05
C GLY A 190 -2.16 -17.24 4.98
N ASP A 191 -3.09 -16.74 5.80
CA ASP A 191 -3.91 -17.56 6.68
C ASP A 191 -4.71 -18.58 5.86
N THR A 192 -4.34 -19.85 6.01
CA THR A 192 -5.00 -20.95 5.31
C THR A 192 -6.48 -21.07 5.69
N LYS A 193 -6.90 -20.62 6.88
CA LYS A 193 -8.31 -20.62 7.29
C LYS A 193 -9.10 -19.63 6.42
N LEU A 194 -8.61 -18.40 6.25
CA LEU A 194 -9.24 -17.41 5.39
C LEU A 194 -9.35 -17.91 3.95
N LEU A 195 -8.26 -18.40 3.38
CA LEU A 195 -8.23 -18.91 1.99
C LEU A 195 -9.10 -20.17 1.79
N ASN A 196 -9.46 -20.88 2.87
CA ASN A 196 -10.31 -22.06 2.83
C ASN A 196 -11.77 -21.80 3.29
N GLU A 197 -12.16 -20.54 3.51
CA GLU A 197 -13.54 -20.22 3.86
C GLU A 197 -14.52 -20.78 2.82
N PRO A 198 -15.59 -21.49 3.26
CA PRO A 198 -16.52 -22.14 2.34
C PRO A 198 -17.12 -21.16 1.30
N ILE A 199 -17.40 -19.93 1.72
CA ILE A 199 -17.95 -18.92 0.81
C ILE A 199 -16.93 -18.51 -0.26
N LEU A 200 -15.66 -18.34 0.07
CA LEU A 200 -14.63 -17.97 -0.89
C LEU A 200 -14.38 -19.11 -1.90
N LYS A 201 -14.42 -20.38 -1.45
CA LYS A 201 -14.36 -21.54 -2.35
C LYS A 201 -15.56 -21.61 -3.29
N LYS A 202 -16.76 -21.41 -2.78
CA LYS A 202 -17.98 -21.38 -3.59
C LYS A 202 -17.92 -20.30 -4.67
N LEU A 203 -17.40 -19.11 -4.33
CA LEU A 203 -17.23 -18.02 -5.30
C LEU A 203 -16.09 -18.31 -6.28
N ALA A 204 -15.01 -18.92 -5.81
CA ALA A 204 -13.91 -19.37 -6.67
C ALA A 204 -14.42 -20.34 -7.75
N ASP A 205 -15.21 -21.33 -7.37
CA ASP A 205 -15.85 -22.27 -8.31
C ASP A 205 -16.80 -21.54 -9.29
N LYS A 206 -17.62 -20.61 -8.78
CA LYS A 206 -18.57 -19.81 -9.60
C LYS A 206 -17.87 -19.03 -10.70
N TYR A 207 -16.72 -18.44 -10.41
CA TYR A 207 -15.98 -17.57 -11.33
C TYR A 207 -14.80 -18.26 -12.03
N HIS A 208 -14.57 -19.54 -11.77
CA HIS A 208 -13.40 -20.31 -12.25
C HIS A 208 -12.07 -19.62 -11.87
N LYS A 209 -11.98 -19.16 -10.62
CA LYS A 209 -10.84 -18.46 -10.03
C LYS A 209 -10.38 -19.16 -8.74
N THR A 210 -9.27 -18.70 -8.15
CA THR A 210 -8.84 -19.13 -6.83
C THR A 210 -9.45 -18.27 -5.72
N PRO A 211 -9.54 -18.76 -4.47
CA PRO A 211 -9.98 -17.93 -3.34
C PRO A 211 -9.13 -16.66 -3.16
N ALA A 212 -7.83 -16.70 -3.46
CA ALA A 212 -6.96 -15.52 -3.44
C ALA A 212 -7.42 -14.48 -4.47
N GLN A 213 -7.75 -14.89 -5.70
CA GLN A 213 -8.28 -14.00 -6.73
C GLN A 213 -9.64 -13.41 -6.34
N ILE A 214 -10.51 -14.18 -5.66
CA ILE A 214 -11.78 -13.67 -5.14
C ILE A 214 -11.55 -12.56 -4.11
N ILE A 215 -10.62 -12.75 -3.16
CA ILE A 215 -10.30 -11.73 -2.16
C ILE A 215 -9.69 -10.49 -2.83
N LEU A 216 -8.76 -10.66 -3.77
CA LEU A 216 -8.17 -9.54 -4.48
C LEU A 216 -9.20 -8.77 -5.31
N ARG A 217 -10.13 -9.47 -5.96
CA ARG A 217 -11.25 -8.82 -6.66
C ARG A 217 -12.18 -8.11 -5.69
N TRP A 218 -12.48 -8.69 -4.53
CA TRP A 218 -13.25 -8.04 -3.46
C TRP A 218 -12.62 -6.70 -3.06
N HIS A 219 -11.30 -6.61 -2.91
CA HIS A 219 -10.64 -5.32 -2.64
C HIS A 219 -10.88 -4.29 -3.74
N ILE A 220 -10.88 -4.72 -5.02
CA ILE A 220 -11.15 -3.82 -6.14
C ILE A 220 -12.59 -3.29 -6.07
N GLU A 221 -13.58 -4.16 -5.81
CA GLU A 221 -14.99 -3.76 -5.68
C GLU A 221 -15.24 -2.89 -4.44
N GLU A 222 -14.51 -3.14 -3.35
CA GLU A 222 -14.52 -2.30 -2.16
C GLU A 222 -13.91 -0.89 -2.40
N GLY A 223 -13.31 -0.65 -3.54
CA GLY A 223 -12.61 0.61 -3.83
C GLY A 223 -11.30 0.77 -3.06
N ASN A 224 -10.70 -0.31 -2.60
CA ASN A 224 -9.39 -0.29 -1.94
C ASN A 224 -8.27 -0.40 -2.99
N SER A 225 -7.12 0.21 -2.71
CA SER A 225 -5.86 -0.14 -3.39
C SER A 225 -5.22 -1.34 -2.69
N VAL A 226 -4.60 -2.27 -3.45
CA VAL A 226 -4.17 -3.55 -2.90
C VAL A 226 -2.84 -4.02 -3.49
N PHE A 227 -1.96 -4.56 -2.62
CA PHE A 227 -0.57 -4.91 -2.94
C PHE A 227 -0.23 -6.33 -2.47
N PRO A 228 -0.71 -7.40 -3.14
CA PRO A 228 -0.27 -8.74 -2.80
C PRO A 228 1.24 -8.88 -3.06
N LYS A 229 1.98 -9.43 -2.07
CA LYS A 229 3.41 -9.67 -2.18
C LYS A 229 3.67 -11.03 -2.82
N SER A 230 4.49 -11.08 -3.83
CA SER A 230 5.05 -12.33 -4.35
C SER A 230 6.38 -12.10 -5.07
N THR A 231 7.28 -13.08 -5.00
CA THR A 231 8.47 -13.20 -5.87
C THR A 231 8.29 -14.31 -6.91
N ASN A 232 7.25 -15.14 -6.78
CA ASN A 232 6.92 -16.19 -7.72
C ASN A 232 6.16 -15.64 -8.92
N GLN A 233 6.72 -15.78 -10.12
CA GLN A 233 6.14 -15.26 -11.36
C GLN A 233 4.70 -15.78 -11.61
N ALA A 234 4.44 -17.05 -11.33
CA ALA A 234 3.12 -17.64 -11.52
C ALA A 234 2.08 -17.00 -10.58
N HIS A 235 2.46 -16.76 -9.30
CA HIS A 235 1.57 -16.08 -8.37
C HIS A 235 1.38 -14.60 -8.73
N ILE A 236 2.42 -13.91 -9.23
CA ILE A 236 2.28 -12.52 -9.70
C ILE A 236 1.28 -12.47 -10.86
N GLN A 237 1.35 -13.42 -11.79
CA GLN A 237 0.40 -13.53 -12.90
C GLN A 237 -1.01 -13.86 -12.40
N GLU A 238 -1.16 -14.87 -11.54
CA GLU A 238 -2.44 -15.28 -10.95
C GLU A 238 -3.12 -14.12 -10.21
N ASN A 239 -2.38 -13.40 -9.38
CA ASN A 239 -2.90 -12.26 -8.63
C ASN A 239 -3.41 -11.13 -9.54
N PHE A 240 -2.82 -10.95 -10.73
CA PHE A 240 -3.24 -9.93 -11.69
C PHE A 240 -4.43 -10.36 -12.55
N ASP A 241 -4.72 -11.66 -12.61
CA ASP A 241 -5.82 -12.23 -13.39
C ASP A 241 -7.17 -12.12 -12.67
N ILE A 242 -7.57 -10.87 -12.36
CA ILE A 242 -8.78 -10.53 -11.60
C ILE A 242 -9.67 -9.49 -12.28
N PHE A 243 -9.30 -9.05 -13.50
CA PHE A 243 -10.01 -7.96 -14.19
C PHE A 243 -10.98 -8.45 -15.28
N ASP A 244 -11.17 -9.74 -15.41
CA ASP A 244 -12.04 -10.40 -16.40
C ASP A 244 -13.40 -10.82 -15.82
N PHE A 245 -13.63 -10.61 -14.52
CA PHE A 245 -14.89 -10.88 -13.84
C PHE A 245 -15.20 -9.77 -12.81
N ALA A 246 -16.43 -9.74 -12.32
CA ALA A 246 -16.87 -8.85 -11.25
C ALA A 246 -17.70 -9.63 -10.23
N LEU A 247 -17.55 -9.29 -8.95
CA LEU A 247 -18.41 -9.82 -7.90
C LEU A 247 -19.74 -9.08 -7.90
N THR A 248 -20.85 -9.81 -7.77
CA THR A 248 -22.17 -9.19 -7.63
C THR A 248 -22.39 -8.62 -6.22
N ASP A 249 -23.38 -7.76 -6.05
CA ASP A 249 -23.75 -7.23 -4.73
C ASP A 249 -24.07 -8.35 -3.75
N GLU A 250 -24.68 -9.45 -4.19
CA GLU A 250 -24.96 -10.63 -3.36
C GLU A 250 -23.64 -11.31 -2.94
N ASP A 251 -22.68 -11.45 -3.83
CA ASP A 251 -21.37 -12.03 -3.53
C ASP A 251 -20.63 -11.16 -2.49
N MET A 252 -20.64 -9.84 -2.67
CA MET A 252 -20.05 -8.88 -1.73
C MET A 252 -20.71 -8.98 -0.35
N GLN A 253 -22.06 -9.08 -0.28
CA GLN A 253 -22.79 -9.28 0.98
C GLN A 253 -22.46 -10.62 1.64
N GLN A 254 -22.18 -11.67 0.88
CA GLN A 254 -21.76 -12.95 1.43
C GLN A 254 -20.35 -12.88 2.02
N ILE A 255 -19.40 -12.20 1.34
CA ILE A 255 -18.04 -11.98 1.84
C ILE A 255 -18.07 -11.11 3.09
N ALA A 256 -18.91 -10.08 3.14
CA ALA A 256 -19.06 -9.20 4.31
C ALA A 256 -19.40 -9.94 5.61
N LYS A 257 -20.04 -11.12 5.54
CA LYS A 257 -20.32 -11.96 6.72
C LYS A 257 -19.08 -12.58 7.35
N LEU A 258 -17.93 -12.51 6.68
CA LEU A 258 -16.65 -12.97 7.21
C LEU A 258 -16.03 -11.99 8.22
N ASP A 259 -16.50 -10.73 8.25
CA ASP A 259 -16.02 -9.76 9.21
C ASP A 259 -16.20 -10.27 10.64
N CYS A 260 -15.10 -10.42 11.33
CA CYS A 260 -15.07 -10.86 12.73
C CYS A 260 -14.08 -10.04 13.58
N GLY A 261 -13.58 -8.91 13.03
CA GLY A 261 -12.62 -8.05 13.70
C GLY A 261 -11.26 -8.70 13.94
N LYS A 262 -10.96 -9.86 13.29
CA LYS A 262 -9.67 -10.55 13.47
C LYS A 262 -8.54 -9.78 12.80
N ARG A 263 -7.52 -9.45 13.57
CA ARG A 263 -6.28 -8.82 13.10
C ARG A 263 -5.12 -9.81 13.19
N TYR A 264 -4.14 -9.64 12.30
CA TYR A 264 -2.88 -10.38 12.31
C TYR A 264 -1.72 -9.54 12.90
N TYR A 265 -1.93 -8.22 12.97
CA TYR A 265 -0.98 -7.29 13.58
C TYR A 265 -1.70 -6.46 14.67
N THR A 266 -1.21 -6.52 15.89
CA THR A 266 -1.88 -5.96 17.08
C THR A 266 -0.97 -5.09 17.95
N ALA A 267 0.16 -4.62 17.42
CA ALA A 267 1.07 -3.76 18.20
C ALA A 267 0.34 -2.53 18.74
N ASP A 268 0.38 -2.34 20.04
CA ASP A 268 -0.11 -1.14 20.71
C ASP A 268 0.90 0.02 20.63
N LEU A 269 0.54 1.21 21.13
CA LEU A 269 1.41 2.37 21.09
C LEU A 269 2.74 2.16 21.83
N GLU A 270 2.75 1.40 22.93
CA GLU A 270 3.99 1.14 23.69
C GLU A 270 4.93 0.23 22.90
N GLU A 271 4.39 -0.78 22.24
CA GLU A 271 5.16 -1.63 21.33
C GLU A 271 5.66 -0.83 20.13
N GLN A 272 4.82 0.06 19.57
CA GLN A 272 5.19 0.91 18.45
C GLN A 272 6.30 1.92 18.80
N LYS A 273 6.41 2.37 20.06
CA LYS A 273 7.53 3.24 20.51
C LYS A 273 8.90 2.59 20.31
N ARG A 274 8.99 1.27 20.27
CA ARG A 274 10.23 0.55 19.96
C ARG A 274 10.71 0.85 18.52
N PHE A 275 9.81 1.23 17.61
CA PHE A 275 10.18 1.61 16.27
C PHE A 275 11.04 2.87 16.20
N LEU A 276 10.97 3.74 17.23
CA LEU A 276 11.81 4.95 17.32
C LEU A 276 13.29 4.64 17.48
N SER A 277 13.63 3.52 18.09
CA SER A 277 15.02 3.12 18.34
C SER A 277 15.66 2.40 17.16
N TRP A 278 14.86 1.88 16.24
CA TRP A 278 15.36 1.20 15.04
C TRP A 278 15.52 2.18 13.89
N LYS A 279 16.65 2.06 13.19
CA LYS A 279 16.97 2.88 12.03
C LYS A 279 17.21 1.94 10.84
N PRO A 280 16.44 2.07 9.76
CA PRO A 280 16.75 1.37 8.51
C PRO A 280 18.17 1.73 8.05
N ALA A 281 18.87 0.78 7.44
CA ALA A 281 20.16 1.05 6.81
C ALA A 281 19.96 1.86 5.51
N ASP A 282 20.95 2.75 5.21
CA ASP A 282 20.96 3.52 3.97
C ASP A 282 21.37 2.68 2.75
#